data_519eaf3e7f4702bd297e7d5e4256efd1
#
_entry.id   519eaf3e7f4702bd297e7d5e4256efd1
#
_cell.length_a   1.000
_cell.length_b   1.000
_cell.length_c   1.000
_cell.angle_alpha   90.00
_cell.angle_beta   90.00
_cell.angle_gamma   90.00
#
_symmetry.space_group_name_H-M   'P 1'
#
loop_
_entity.id
_entity.type
_entity.pdbx_description
1 polymer ?
#
loop_
_entity_poly.entity_id
_entity_poly.type
_entity_poly.pdbx_seq_one_letter_code
_entity_poly.pdbx_strand_id
1 'polypeptide(L)'
;MALGEKLFEETGKITGLQIKSVHPLEGVKMEVSFAGEIKGVGKFPGSKNLGSGTMAQYPHGMVDASYHGVVTAAQDQFFWWAHEKGRVVEGGKVKGIVTVTGYTNSQTLSWMNRLVVVIESETDPASQTYKGTGYEWK
;
A
#
# COMPACT_ATOMS: atom_id res chain seq x y z
N MET A 1 -15.33 4.62 -14.33
CA MET A 1 -14.93 4.07 -13.02
C MET A 1 -15.48 4.94 -11.93
N ALA A 2 -16.02 4.34 -10.92
CA ALA A 2 -16.49 5.07 -9.75
C ALA A 2 -15.79 4.54 -8.51
N LEU A 3 -15.29 5.45 -7.70
CA LEU A 3 -14.89 5.11 -6.35
C LEU A 3 -16.14 5.04 -5.48
N GLY A 4 -16.24 3.99 -4.71
CA GLY A 4 -17.28 3.81 -3.73
C GLY A 4 -16.94 4.49 -2.42
N GLU A 5 -17.43 3.92 -1.34
CA GLU A 5 -17.24 4.49 -0.01
C GLU A 5 -15.80 4.39 0.45
N LYS A 6 -15.39 5.35 1.25
CA LYS A 6 -14.14 5.29 1.99
C LYS A 6 -14.18 4.13 2.96
N LEU A 7 -13.16 3.30 2.91
CA LEU A 7 -13.05 2.11 3.77
C LEU A 7 -12.13 2.34 4.96
N PHE A 8 -11.05 3.07 4.78
CA PHE A 8 -10.06 3.26 5.83
C PHE A 8 -9.07 4.39 5.53
N GLU A 9 -8.37 4.78 6.58
CA GLU A 9 -7.14 5.57 6.49
C GLU A 9 -6.01 4.77 7.11
N GLU A 10 -4.86 4.79 6.45
CA GLU A 10 -3.67 4.11 6.94
C GLU A 10 -2.53 5.10 7.10
N THR A 11 -1.78 4.95 8.20
CA THR A 11 -0.50 5.63 8.41
C THR A 11 0.54 4.61 8.81
N GLY A 12 1.76 4.77 8.36
CA GLY A 12 2.78 3.79 8.67
C GLY A 12 4.19 4.28 8.45
N LYS A 13 5.11 3.34 8.63
CA LYS A 13 6.55 3.58 8.52
C LYS A 13 7.17 2.56 7.57
N ILE A 14 8.16 3.02 6.83
CA ILE A 14 9.06 2.15 6.09
C ILE A 14 10.02 1.53 7.13
N THR A 15 10.01 0.22 7.25
CA THR A 15 10.80 -0.51 8.24
C THR A 15 12.07 -1.12 7.68
N GLY A 16 12.15 -1.22 6.36
CA GLY A 16 13.33 -1.72 5.68
C GLY A 16 13.38 -1.24 4.24
N LEU A 17 14.60 -0.99 3.78
CA LEU A 17 14.85 -0.56 2.42
C LEU A 17 16.19 -1.14 1.97
N GLN A 18 16.18 -1.91 0.88
CA GLN A 18 17.41 -2.45 0.31
C GLN A 18 17.45 -2.16 -1.18
N ILE A 19 18.49 -1.45 -1.61
CA ILE A 19 18.72 -1.20 -3.02
C ILE A 19 19.22 -2.47 -3.66
N LYS A 20 18.55 -2.96 -4.69
CA LYS A 20 18.89 -4.19 -5.40
C LYS A 20 19.72 -3.89 -6.64
N SER A 21 19.42 -2.82 -7.34
CA SER A 21 20.18 -2.43 -8.53
C SER A 21 20.02 -0.95 -8.81
N VAL A 22 21.04 -0.39 -9.43
CA VAL A 22 21.03 1.00 -9.91
C VAL A 22 21.54 0.98 -11.35
N HIS A 23 20.77 1.63 -12.24
CA HIS A 23 21.13 1.71 -13.65
C HIS A 23 20.78 3.09 -14.20
N PRO A 24 21.67 3.74 -14.96
CA PRO A 24 21.42 5.11 -15.43
C PRO A 24 20.17 5.28 -16.28
N LEU A 25 19.77 4.25 -17.01
CA LEU A 25 18.60 4.27 -17.89
C LEU A 25 17.36 3.65 -17.25
N GLU A 26 17.55 2.64 -16.40
CA GLU A 26 16.44 1.91 -15.78
C GLU A 26 16.07 2.42 -14.40
N GLY A 27 16.96 3.22 -13.78
CA GLY A 27 16.71 3.76 -12.46
C GLY A 27 17.10 2.84 -11.32
N VAL A 28 16.37 2.92 -10.22
CA VAL A 28 16.68 2.20 -8.98
C VAL A 28 15.61 1.16 -8.72
N LYS A 29 16.04 -0.07 -8.44
CA LYS A 29 15.16 -1.14 -7.95
C LYS A 29 15.50 -1.44 -6.50
N MET A 30 14.47 -1.59 -5.68
CA MET A 30 14.66 -1.79 -4.25
C MET A 30 13.61 -2.74 -3.67
N GLU A 31 13.97 -3.37 -2.56
CA GLU A 31 13.02 -4.07 -1.72
C GLU A 31 12.65 -3.19 -0.55
N VAL A 32 11.36 -3.15 -0.23
CA VAL A 32 10.78 -2.29 0.79
C VAL A 32 9.95 -3.13 1.73
N SER A 33 10.07 -2.89 3.02
CA SER A 33 9.14 -3.42 4.02
C SER A 33 8.53 -2.27 4.81
N PHE A 34 7.31 -2.47 5.29
CA PHE A 34 6.59 -1.42 6.00
C PHE A 34 5.62 -1.99 7.01
N ALA A 35 5.28 -1.16 7.99
CA ALA A 35 4.29 -1.46 9.02
C ALA A 35 3.38 -0.26 9.19
N GLY A 36 2.09 -0.50 9.20
CA GLY A 36 1.09 0.55 9.30
C GLY A 36 -0.04 0.24 10.25
N GLU A 37 -0.78 1.28 10.60
CA GLU A 37 -2.01 1.19 11.36
C GLU A 37 -3.16 1.66 10.48
N ILE A 38 -4.21 0.87 10.46
CA ILE A 38 -5.42 1.14 9.67
C ILE A 38 -6.51 1.57 10.62
N LYS A 39 -7.05 2.77 10.36
CA LYS A 39 -8.25 3.26 11.00
C LYS A 39 -9.42 2.97 10.09
N GLY A 40 -10.26 2.01 10.46
CA GLY A 40 -11.39 1.60 9.64
C GLY A 40 -12.55 2.59 9.69
N VAL A 41 -13.36 2.54 8.65
CA VAL A 41 -14.61 3.30 8.52
C VAL A 41 -15.75 2.32 8.30
N GLY A 42 -16.87 2.53 8.98
CA GLY A 42 -18.01 1.62 8.88
C GLY A 42 -17.66 0.23 9.40
N LYS A 43 -17.92 -0.79 8.61
CA LYS A 43 -17.63 -2.17 9.01
C LYS A 43 -16.18 -2.60 8.79
N PHE A 44 -15.37 -1.76 8.15
CA PHE A 44 -13.96 -2.07 7.98
C PHE A 44 -13.26 -1.96 9.34
N PRO A 45 -12.60 -3.02 9.81
CA PRO A 45 -12.07 -3.03 11.17
C PRO A 45 -10.79 -2.18 11.28
N GLY A 46 -10.60 -1.60 12.47
CA GLY A 46 -9.29 -1.08 12.85
C GLY A 46 -8.31 -2.25 12.90
N SER A 47 -7.11 -2.06 12.36
CA SER A 47 -6.20 -3.17 12.13
C SER A 47 -4.76 -2.70 11.99
N LYS A 48 -3.86 -3.68 11.99
CA LYS A 48 -2.44 -3.45 11.73
C LYS A 48 -2.04 -4.10 10.42
N ASN A 49 -1.18 -3.44 9.68
CA ASN A 49 -0.71 -3.91 8.39
C ASN A 49 0.80 -4.12 8.39
N LEU A 50 1.23 -5.27 7.91
CA LEU A 50 2.62 -5.57 7.63
C LEU A 50 2.74 -5.96 6.18
N GLY A 51 3.66 -5.32 5.47
CA GLY A 51 3.84 -5.62 4.07
C GLY A 51 5.27 -5.46 3.62
N SER A 52 5.53 -5.99 2.45
CA SER A 52 6.81 -5.86 1.76
C SER A 52 6.59 -5.98 0.26
N GLY A 53 7.61 -5.63 -0.49
CA GLY A 53 7.56 -5.79 -1.93
C GLY A 53 8.74 -5.16 -2.63
N THR A 54 8.59 -5.03 -3.93
CA THR A 54 9.62 -4.47 -4.81
C THR A 54 9.14 -3.18 -5.42
N MET A 55 10.03 -2.20 -5.50
CA MET A 55 9.75 -0.89 -6.07
C MET A 55 10.80 -0.57 -7.11
N ALA A 56 10.37 -0.06 -8.25
CA ALA A 56 11.24 0.52 -9.25
C ALA A 56 10.96 2.02 -9.35
N GLN A 57 12.01 2.82 -9.26
CA GLN A 57 11.94 4.25 -9.49
C GLN A 57 12.75 4.57 -10.73
N TYR A 58 12.07 5.07 -11.75
CA TYR A 58 12.67 5.37 -13.04
C TYR A 58 13.28 6.78 -13.05
N PRO A 59 14.27 7.03 -13.93
CA PRO A 59 14.94 8.35 -13.95
C PRO A 59 14.01 9.54 -14.18
N HIS A 60 12.89 9.33 -14.87
CA HIS A 60 11.89 10.38 -15.13
C HIS A 60 10.92 10.62 -13.97
N GLY A 61 11.12 9.95 -12.83
CA GLY A 61 10.32 10.17 -11.62
C GLY A 61 9.09 9.29 -11.47
N MET A 62 8.83 8.38 -12.40
CA MET A 62 7.74 7.40 -12.24
C MET A 62 8.17 6.28 -11.31
N VAL A 63 7.20 5.77 -10.56
CA VAL A 63 7.38 4.67 -9.62
C VAL A 63 6.41 3.56 -9.98
N ASP A 64 6.90 2.33 -9.95
CA ASP A 64 6.11 1.13 -10.16
C ASP A 64 6.48 0.13 -9.09
N ALA A 65 5.49 -0.42 -8.39
CA ALA A 65 5.75 -1.29 -7.25
C ALA A 65 4.71 -2.39 -7.13
N SER A 66 5.14 -3.51 -6.57
CA SER A 66 4.27 -4.63 -6.23
C SER A 66 4.52 -5.02 -4.80
N TYR A 67 3.44 -5.11 -4.02
CA TYR A 67 3.50 -5.42 -2.60
C TYR A 67 2.62 -6.59 -2.25
N HIS A 68 2.90 -7.18 -1.12
CA HIS A 68 2.04 -8.18 -0.49
C HIS A 68 2.16 -8.05 1.02
N GLY A 69 1.16 -8.53 1.72
CA GLY A 69 1.20 -8.42 3.16
C GLY A 69 0.02 -9.03 3.86
N VAL A 70 -0.08 -8.70 5.14
CA VAL A 70 -1.13 -9.19 6.01
C VAL A 70 -1.67 -8.06 6.88
N VAL A 71 -3.00 -7.97 6.90
CA VAL A 71 -3.74 -7.12 7.82
C VAL A 71 -4.25 -7.98 8.94
N THR A 72 -3.99 -7.58 10.18
CA THR A 72 -4.46 -8.29 11.36
C THR A 72 -5.43 -7.42 12.14
N ALA A 73 -6.66 -7.88 12.26
CA ALA A 73 -7.72 -7.27 13.04
C ALA A 73 -8.11 -8.23 14.16
N ALA A 74 -7.78 -7.87 15.40
CA ALA A 74 -7.89 -8.78 16.55
C ALA A 74 -7.13 -10.09 16.28
N GLN A 75 -7.82 -11.21 16.12
CA GLN A 75 -7.20 -12.52 15.82
C GLN A 75 -7.31 -12.91 14.36
N ASP A 76 -8.00 -12.11 13.56
CA ASP A 76 -8.30 -12.44 12.17
C ASP A 76 -7.26 -11.81 11.25
N GLN A 77 -6.91 -12.53 10.20
CA GLN A 77 -5.94 -12.09 9.24
C GLN A 77 -6.55 -12.06 7.84
N PHE A 78 -6.19 -11.01 7.12
CA PHE A 78 -6.52 -10.85 5.71
C PHE A 78 -5.21 -10.70 4.93
N PHE A 79 -5.00 -11.57 3.95
CA PHE A 79 -3.81 -11.57 3.11
C PHE A 79 -4.09 -10.78 1.86
N TRP A 80 -3.16 -9.89 1.47
CA TRP A 80 -3.40 -9.00 0.35
C TRP A 80 -2.20 -8.91 -0.58
N TRP A 81 -2.49 -8.57 -1.82
CA TRP A 81 -1.54 -8.29 -2.89
C TRP A 81 -1.92 -6.96 -3.52
N ALA A 82 -0.91 -6.17 -3.88
CA ALA A 82 -1.14 -4.83 -4.37
C ALA A 82 -0.16 -4.45 -5.47
N HIS A 83 -0.60 -3.55 -6.32
CA HIS A 83 0.23 -2.91 -7.31
C HIS A 83 0.08 -1.40 -7.18
N GLU A 84 1.21 -0.70 -7.20
CA GLU A 84 1.26 0.75 -7.13
C GLU A 84 1.84 1.33 -8.40
N LYS A 85 1.23 2.42 -8.88
CA LYS A 85 1.83 3.31 -9.85
C LYS A 85 1.82 4.70 -9.29
N GLY A 86 2.98 5.35 -9.31
CA GLY A 86 3.13 6.65 -8.70
C GLY A 86 4.16 7.50 -9.40
N ARG A 87 4.39 8.65 -8.80
CA ARG A 87 5.38 9.61 -9.30
C ARG A 87 5.98 10.40 -8.15
N VAL A 88 7.22 10.80 -8.34
CA VAL A 88 7.88 11.73 -7.45
C VAL A 88 7.31 13.12 -7.71
N VAL A 89 6.89 13.80 -6.66
CA VAL A 89 6.33 15.15 -6.72
C VAL A 89 7.24 16.12 -5.99
N GLU A 90 6.84 17.39 -5.95
CA GLU A 90 7.58 18.44 -5.27
C GLU A 90 7.88 18.06 -3.82
N GLY A 91 9.11 18.32 -3.38
CA GLY A 91 9.56 17.93 -2.05
C GLY A 91 10.09 16.50 -1.94
N GLY A 92 10.18 15.77 -3.06
CA GLY A 92 10.69 14.40 -3.08
C GLY A 92 9.72 13.35 -2.61
N LYS A 93 8.48 13.73 -2.30
CA LYS A 93 7.43 12.76 -1.91
C LYS A 93 6.99 11.96 -3.11
N VAL A 94 6.48 10.76 -2.84
CA VAL A 94 5.90 9.90 -3.88
C VAL A 94 4.40 9.85 -3.68
N LYS A 95 3.65 10.26 -4.70
CA LYS A 95 2.19 10.10 -4.75
C LYS A 95 1.85 8.97 -5.70
N GLY A 96 0.94 8.09 -5.28
CA GLY A 96 0.57 6.95 -6.08
C GLY A 96 -0.85 6.48 -5.86
N ILE A 97 -1.26 5.63 -6.79
CA ILE A 97 -2.49 4.87 -6.71
C ILE A 97 -2.10 3.41 -6.52
N VAL A 98 -2.66 2.80 -5.49
CA VAL A 98 -2.44 1.40 -5.17
C VAL A 98 -3.75 0.64 -5.33
N THR A 99 -3.72 -0.45 -6.08
CA THR A 99 -4.86 -1.35 -6.20
C THR A 99 -4.58 -2.60 -5.38
N VAL A 100 -5.55 -3.01 -4.58
CA VAL A 100 -5.38 -4.11 -3.63
C VAL A 100 -6.52 -5.10 -3.77
N THR A 101 -6.16 -6.37 -3.81
CA THR A 101 -7.09 -7.49 -3.66
C THR A 101 -6.51 -8.45 -2.64
N GLY A 102 -7.36 -9.30 -2.07
CA GLY A 102 -6.86 -10.22 -1.07
C GLY A 102 -7.83 -11.33 -0.73
N TYR A 103 -7.46 -12.09 0.31
CA TYR A 103 -8.21 -13.25 0.71
C TYR A 103 -8.04 -13.54 2.20
N THR A 104 -9.10 -14.01 2.80
CA THR A 104 -9.10 -14.51 4.18
C THR A 104 -9.98 -15.76 4.32
N ASN A 105 -9.60 -16.63 5.24
CA ASN A 105 -10.43 -17.74 5.69
C ASN A 105 -11.32 -17.37 6.88
N SER A 106 -11.15 -16.19 7.45
CA SER A 106 -11.97 -15.74 8.58
C SER A 106 -13.40 -15.50 8.14
N GLN A 107 -14.36 -16.07 8.85
CA GLN A 107 -15.77 -15.80 8.57
C GLN A 107 -16.12 -14.34 8.83
N THR A 108 -15.55 -13.76 9.86
CA THR A 108 -15.79 -12.35 10.23
C THR A 108 -15.35 -11.40 9.13
N LEU A 109 -14.24 -11.68 8.45
CA LEU A 109 -13.68 -10.84 7.41
C LEU A 109 -13.99 -11.31 6.00
N SER A 110 -14.76 -12.36 5.81
CA SER A 110 -14.97 -12.98 4.49
C SER A 110 -15.58 -12.03 3.46
N TRP A 111 -16.33 -11.03 3.90
CA TRP A 111 -16.89 -10.02 3.00
C TRP A 111 -15.79 -9.21 2.28
N MET A 112 -14.59 -9.14 2.85
CA MET A 112 -13.46 -8.44 2.25
C MET A 112 -12.89 -9.18 1.04
N ASN A 113 -13.19 -10.47 0.87
CA ASN A 113 -12.71 -11.24 -0.27
C ASN A 113 -13.27 -10.74 -1.61
N ARG A 114 -14.34 -9.98 -1.58
CA ARG A 114 -14.96 -9.41 -2.77
C ARG A 114 -14.49 -7.99 -3.07
N LEU A 115 -13.70 -7.39 -2.19
CA LEU A 115 -13.27 -6.03 -2.36
C LEU A 115 -12.18 -5.92 -3.42
N VAL A 116 -12.31 -4.90 -4.24
CA VAL A 116 -11.18 -4.30 -4.95
C VAL A 116 -11.00 -2.93 -4.32
N VAL A 117 -9.85 -2.71 -3.73
CA VAL A 117 -9.56 -1.49 -3.00
C VAL A 117 -8.63 -0.61 -3.83
N VAL A 118 -8.94 0.68 -3.88
CA VAL A 118 -8.07 1.69 -4.49
C VAL A 118 -7.61 2.61 -3.37
N ILE A 119 -6.30 2.74 -3.23
CA ILE A 119 -5.69 3.59 -2.22
C ILE A 119 -5.01 4.76 -2.89
N GLU A 120 -5.34 5.97 -2.45
CA GLU A 120 -4.54 7.15 -2.75
C GLU A 120 -3.44 7.23 -1.71
N SER A 121 -2.19 7.14 -2.13
CA SER A 121 -1.05 7.03 -1.23
C SER A 121 -0.08 8.19 -1.39
N GLU A 122 0.59 8.51 -0.28
CA GLU A 122 1.70 9.45 -0.26
C GLU A 122 2.79 8.89 0.65
N THR A 123 4.00 8.81 0.13
CA THR A 123 5.16 8.37 0.88
C THR A 123 6.17 9.51 0.97
N ASP A 124 6.67 9.74 2.17
CA ASP A 124 7.71 10.72 2.42
C ASP A 124 9.03 9.98 2.71
N PRO A 125 9.97 9.94 1.73
CA PRO A 125 11.23 9.25 1.94
C PRO A 125 12.11 9.89 3.00
N ALA A 126 11.99 11.19 3.21
CA ALA A 126 12.80 11.90 4.20
C ALA A 126 12.49 11.45 5.63
N SER A 127 11.21 11.27 5.96
CA SER A 127 10.78 10.78 7.26
C SER A 127 10.59 9.27 7.31
N GLN A 128 10.64 8.60 6.15
CA GLN A 128 10.33 7.17 6.01
C GLN A 128 8.94 6.82 6.52
N THR A 129 7.97 7.69 6.23
CA THR A 129 6.57 7.48 6.61
C THR A 129 5.70 7.47 5.36
N TYR A 130 4.53 6.86 5.49
CA TYR A 130 3.53 6.88 4.44
C TYR A 130 2.13 7.04 5.02
N LYS A 131 1.22 7.48 4.18
CA LYS A 131 -0.21 7.53 4.49
C LYS A 131 -1.01 7.18 3.25
N GLY A 132 -2.19 6.66 3.47
CA GLY A 132 -3.09 6.33 2.37
C GLY A 132 -4.53 6.36 2.81
N THR A 133 -5.41 6.58 1.85
CA THR A 133 -6.86 6.50 2.04
C THR A 133 -7.40 5.47 1.07
N GLY A 134 -8.09 4.48 1.60
CA GLY A 134 -8.65 3.38 0.82
C GLY A 134 -10.12 3.54 0.53
N TYR A 135 -10.48 3.28 -0.71
CA TYR A 135 -11.86 3.34 -1.22
C TYR A 135 -12.21 2.01 -1.88
N GLU A 136 -13.47 1.65 -1.78
CA GLU A 136 -13.96 0.52 -2.57
C GLU A 136 -14.09 0.95 -4.03
N TRP A 137 -13.58 0.12 -4.95
CA TRP A 137 -13.82 0.32 -6.37
C TRP A 137 -15.15 -0.35 -6.74
N LYS A 138 -16.00 0.39 -7.42
CA LYS A 138 -17.31 -0.11 -7.89
C LYS A 138 -17.49 0.02 -9.38
#